data_65b3c9661b1ebc795cf1e1e1eef0b686
#
_entry.id   65b3c9661b1ebc795cf1e1e1eef0b686
#
_cell.length_a   1.000
_cell.length_b   1.000
_cell.length_c   1.000
_cell.angle_alpha   90.00
_cell.angle_beta   90.00
_cell.angle_gamma   90.00
#
_symmetry.space_group_name_H-M   'P 1'
#
loop_
_entity.id
_entity.type
_entity.pdbx_description
1 polymer ?
#
loop_
_entity_poly.entity_id
_entity_poly.type
_entity_poly.pdbx_seq_one_letter_code
_entity_poly.pdbx_strand_id
1 'polypeptide(L)'
;MLFLLVNHQEKDGKIFIRYNVNLIIMKHKILLLTAVTMILASCTQQGPSWKPLFNGENLDGWEKLNGTAEFRVEDNTIVGISEMNTPNTFLATTENYGDFILEFDFKVDNGLNSGVQFRSLSLPEYRDGRVHGYQFEIDPAERSWTGGIYDEARRGWIYPLNINPDGQKAFKNEEWNSARIEAIGNSIRTWVNGVECANLLDNTTTSGFIALQVHSIGSEEMAGKTVSWRNIRILTEELDKYKTPDDGKVEQLNQIANTISEREAADGWELLWDGKTTNGWRGAKLDEFPEQGWSINDGILKVHRGDGGESTNGGDIVTTRPYENFMLKVDFRITEGANSGIKYFVDTNLNKGEGSAIGCEFQILDDRNHPDAKLGIDGNRTLGSLYDLIPAPENKPFRGGFFNTAMVVVQGNHVEHWLNGVKIVEYERNNDEWEALVASSKYKDWPNFGNAEEGLILLQDHGDEVWFQNIKIKELE
;
A
#
# COMPACT_ATOMS: atom_id res chain seq x y z
N MET A 1 17.60 54.68 -37.52
CA MET A 1 17.11 55.81 -38.30
C MET A 1 16.94 56.99 -37.34
N LEU A 2 17.88 57.95 -37.42
CA LEU A 2 17.99 59.09 -36.48
C LEU A 2 17.06 60.19 -37.00
N PHE A 3 15.96 60.44 -36.29
CA PHE A 3 15.14 61.65 -36.55
C PHE A 3 15.64 62.78 -35.68
N LEU A 4 16.33 63.74 -36.28
CA LEU A 4 16.64 65.04 -35.69
C LEU A 4 15.43 65.95 -35.81
N LEU A 5 14.78 66.28 -34.69
CA LEU A 5 13.81 67.37 -34.64
C LEU A 5 14.59 68.71 -34.58
N VAL A 6 14.60 69.44 -35.65
CA VAL A 6 15.16 70.79 -35.77
C VAL A 6 14.03 71.80 -35.56
N ASN A 7 14.09 72.57 -34.49
CA ASN A 7 13.20 73.73 -34.32
C ASN A 7 13.90 74.98 -34.81
N HIS A 8 13.33 75.59 -35.85
CA HIS A 8 13.78 76.91 -36.34
C HIS A 8 13.04 78.02 -35.57
N GLN A 9 13.81 78.92 -34.96
CA GLN A 9 13.32 80.20 -34.53
C GLN A 9 14.13 81.30 -35.24
N GLU A 10 13.44 82.17 -35.95
CA GLU A 10 14.06 83.34 -36.61
C GLU A 10 13.82 84.58 -35.69
N LYS A 11 14.90 85.22 -35.32
CA LYS A 11 14.89 86.53 -34.68
C LYS A 11 16.09 87.34 -35.21
N ASP A 12 15.78 88.54 -35.77
CA ASP A 12 16.76 89.49 -36.27
C ASP A 12 17.67 88.97 -37.40
N GLY A 13 17.16 88.19 -38.40
CA GLY A 13 17.89 87.77 -39.57
C GLY A 13 19.05 86.79 -39.34
N LYS A 14 19.08 86.11 -38.23
CA LYS A 14 20.05 85.05 -37.92
C LYS A 14 19.38 83.78 -37.47
N ILE A 15 19.70 82.65 -38.14
CA ILE A 15 19.21 81.32 -37.78
C ILE A 15 20.10 80.72 -36.67
N PHE A 16 19.49 80.41 -35.52
CA PHE A 16 20.17 79.68 -34.43
C PHE A 16 19.67 78.23 -34.34
N ILE A 17 20.56 77.28 -34.53
CA ILE A 17 20.32 75.88 -34.33
C ILE A 17 20.70 75.50 -32.91
N ARG A 18 19.70 75.21 -32.04
CA ARG A 18 19.95 74.63 -30.72
C ARG A 18 19.68 73.14 -30.72
N TYR A 19 20.70 72.35 -30.42
CA TYR A 19 20.56 70.91 -30.24
C TYR A 19 20.13 70.62 -28.80
N ASN A 20 19.12 69.84 -28.64
CA ASN A 20 18.65 69.45 -27.31
C ASN A 20 19.32 68.15 -26.86
N VAL A 21 20.61 68.24 -26.47
CA VAL A 21 21.49 67.15 -26.12
C VAL A 21 21.03 66.44 -24.80
N ASN A 22 20.31 67.17 -23.93
CA ASN A 22 19.88 66.62 -22.63
C ASN A 22 18.74 65.58 -22.72
N LEU A 23 17.91 65.62 -23.76
CA LEU A 23 16.81 64.62 -23.89
C LEU A 23 17.32 63.24 -24.33
N ILE A 24 18.43 63.21 -25.08
CA ILE A 24 19.01 61.96 -25.58
C ILE A 24 19.75 61.25 -24.45
N ILE A 25 20.47 61.98 -23.57
CA ILE A 25 21.20 61.40 -22.43
C ILE A 25 20.24 60.81 -21.39
N MET A 26 19.04 61.43 -21.18
CA MET A 26 18.06 60.93 -20.22
C MET A 26 17.36 59.63 -20.74
N LYS A 27 17.07 59.53 -22.06
CA LYS A 27 16.53 58.31 -22.66
C LYS A 27 17.51 57.14 -22.63
N HIS A 28 18.82 57.37 -22.80
CA HIS A 28 19.82 56.33 -22.72
C HIS A 28 20.06 55.85 -21.28
N LYS A 29 19.97 56.74 -20.25
CA LYS A 29 20.05 56.33 -18.84
C LYS A 29 18.83 55.53 -18.38
N ILE A 30 17.64 55.82 -18.85
CA ILE A 30 16.41 55.08 -18.57
C ILE A 30 16.46 53.70 -19.26
N LEU A 31 16.98 53.60 -20.50
CA LEU A 31 17.13 52.32 -21.19
C LEU A 31 18.20 51.41 -20.57
N LEU A 32 19.32 51.98 -20.05
CA LEU A 32 20.34 51.23 -19.31
C LEU A 32 19.84 50.76 -17.95
N LEU A 33 19.04 51.57 -17.24
CA LEU A 33 18.47 51.19 -15.95
C LEU A 33 17.43 50.08 -16.07
N THR A 34 16.60 50.08 -17.14
CA THR A 34 15.63 49.02 -17.44
C THR A 34 16.33 47.71 -17.92
N ALA A 35 17.42 47.79 -18.63
CA ALA A 35 18.21 46.63 -19.03
C ALA A 35 18.93 45.99 -17.85
N VAL A 36 19.45 46.78 -16.90
CA VAL A 36 20.11 46.28 -15.67
C VAL A 36 19.07 45.71 -14.70
N THR A 37 17.85 46.27 -14.61
CA THR A 37 16.75 45.67 -13.80
C THR A 37 16.19 44.40 -14.42
N MET A 38 16.17 44.23 -15.74
CA MET A 38 15.78 42.97 -16.39
C MET A 38 16.84 41.86 -16.23
N ILE A 39 18.13 42.21 -16.12
CA ILE A 39 19.21 41.25 -15.89
C ILE A 39 19.23 40.79 -14.41
N LEU A 40 18.79 41.62 -13.46
CA LEU A 40 18.67 41.24 -12.04
C LEU A 40 17.36 40.50 -11.70
N ALA A 41 16.39 40.46 -12.61
CA ALA A 41 15.17 39.65 -12.50
C ALA A 41 15.27 38.27 -13.20
N SER A 42 16.45 37.87 -13.62
CA SER A 42 16.77 36.46 -13.90
C SER A 42 16.77 35.76 -12.52
N CYS A 43 15.59 35.41 -12.01
CA CYS A 43 15.46 34.36 -11.01
C CYS A 43 16.16 33.14 -11.59
N THR A 44 17.37 32.90 -11.15
CA THR A 44 17.97 31.58 -11.25
C THR A 44 16.96 30.66 -10.55
N GLN A 45 16.19 29.93 -11.31
CA GLN A 45 15.41 28.83 -10.77
C GLN A 45 16.44 27.90 -10.15
N GLN A 46 16.66 28.07 -8.84
CA GLN A 46 17.57 27.22 -8.08
C GLN A 46 16.96 25.81 -8.21
N GLY A 47 17.73 24.87 -8.75
CA GLY A 47 17.33 23.47 -8.81
C GLY A 47 17.03 22.94 -7.41
N PRO A 48 16.52 21.71 -7.30
CA PRO A 48 16.21 21.10 -6.00
C PRO A 48 17.45 21.09 -5.08
N SER A 49 17.24 21.44 -3.81
CA SER A 49 18.29 21.46 -2.79
C SER A 49 18.52 20.06 -2.22
N TRP A 50 19.11 19.17 -3.02
CA TRP A 50 19.43 17.82 -2.60
C TRP A 50 20.49 17.80 -1.50
N LYS A 51 20.23 17.07 -0.41
CA LYS A 51 21.19 16.75 0.64
C LYS A 51 21.77 15.35 0.35
N PRO A 52 23.09 15.19 0.15
CA PRO A 52 23.68 13.86 0.08
C PRO A 52 23.60 13.20 1.46
N LEU A 53 23.15 11.93 1.51
CA LEU A 53 23.15 11.10 2.72
C LEU A 53 24.47 10.33 2.87
N PHE A 54 25.22 10.18 1.78
CA PHE A 54 26.53 9.56 1.76
C PHE A 54 27.54 10.52 1.13
N ASN A 55 28.67 10.73 1.84
CA ASN A 55 29.72 11.66 1.42
C ASN A 55 30.72 11.09 0.41
N GLY A 56 30.63 9.77 0.11
CA GLY A 56 31.54 9.06 -0.79
C GLY A 56 32.83 8.57 -0.14
N GLU A 57 33.11 8.93 1.10
CA GLU A 57 34.43 8.71 1.75
C GLU A 57 34.33 7.78 2.97
N ASN A 58 33.31 7.95 3.80
CA ASN A 58 33.13 7.20 5.06
C ASN A 58 31.65 7.04 5.42
N LEU A 59 31.39 6.35 6.53
CA LEU A 59 30.04 6.08 7.02
C LEU A 59 29.59 7.08 8.11
N ASP A 60 30.14 8.29 8.13
CA ASP A 60 29.68 9.33 9.05
C ASP A 60 28.19 9.63 8.82
N GLY A 61 27.40 9.70 9.90
CA GLY A 61 25.95 9.86 9.85
C GLY A 61 25.17 8.56 9.67
N TRP A 62 25.86 7.41 9.71
CA TRP A 62 25.26 6.08 9.66
C TRP A 62 25.64 5.25 10.90
N GLU A 63 24.73 4.38 11.33
CA GLU A 63 24.95 3.41 12.40
C GLU A 63 24.46 2.02 11.99
N LYS A 64 25.12 0.98 12.50
CA LYS A 64 24.75 -0.42 12.22
C LYS A 64 23.76 -0.92 13.27
N LEU A 65 22.62 -1.47 12.81
CA LEU A 65 21.56 -2.02 13.63
C LEU A 65 21.35 -3.51 13.35
N ASN A 66 20.94 -4.24 14.38
CA ASN A 66 20.61 -5.66 14.44
C ASN A 66 21.79 -6.61 14.17
N GLY A 67 22.00 -7.08 12.93
CA GLY A 67 23.00 -8.11 12.63
C GLY A 67 24.46 -7.66 12.64
N THR A 68 25.37 -8.54 12.18
CA THR A 68 26.84 -8.35 12.21
C THR A 68 27.45 -8.17 10.84
N ALA A 69 26.72 -8.32 9.75
CA ALA A 69 27.24 -8.21 8.39
C ALA A 69 28.06 -6.92 8.18
N GLU A 70 29.09 -7.01 7.37
CA GLU A 70 30.02 -5.92 7.14
C GLU A 70 29.48 -4.90 6.15
N PHE A 71 29.71 -3.61 6.41
CA PHE A 71 29.57 -2.52 5.46
C PHE A 71 30.91 -1.82 5.32
N ARG A 72 31.34 -1.56 4.10
CA ARG A 72 32.58 -0.83 3.80
C ARG A 72 32.37 0.18 2.69
N VAL A 73 33.28 1.12 2.57
CA VAL A 73 33.27 2.12 1.49
C VAL A 73 34.36 1.77 0.49
N GLU A 74 33.98 1.64 -0.79
CA GLU A 74 34.87 1.38 -1.91
C GLU A 74 34.43 2.28 -3.09
N ASP A 75 35.34 3.03 -3.67
CA ASP A 75 35.12 3.85 -4.88
C ASP A 75 33.79 4.66 -4.87
N ASN A 76 33.59 5.48 -3.85
CA ASN A 76 32.35 6.26 -3.62
C ASN A 76 31.08 5.41 -3.50
N THR A 77 31.19 4.17 -3.06
CA THR A 77 30.10 3.21 -2.96
C THR A 77 30.08 2.60 -1.55
N ILE A 78 28.91 2.49 -0.94
CA ILE A 78 28.69 1.66 0.24
C ILE A 78 28.48 0.23 -0.25
N VAL A 79 29.28 -0.72 0.24
CA VAL A 79 29.21 -2.14 -0.08
C VAL A 79 28.85 -2.91 1.17
N GLY A 80 27.71 -3.58 1.15
CA GLY A 80 27.28 -4.54 2.18
C GLY A 80 27.64 -5.97 1.74
N ILE A 81 28.12 -6.79 2.67
CA ILE A 81 28.62 -8.14 2.40
C ILE A 81 27.81 -9.13 3.21
N SER A 82 27.21 -10.09 2.52
CA SER A 82 26.41 -11.13 3.15
C SER A 82 27.25 -12.07 4.01
N GLU A 83 26.73 -12.40 5.19
CA GLU A 83 27.39 -13.21 6.20
C GLU A 83 26.44 -14.29 6.75
N MET A 84 27.01 -15.49 7.00
CA MET A 84 26.28 -16.58 7.62
C MET A 84 26.02 -16.34 9.11
N ASN A 85 24.95 -16.93 9.62
CA ASN A 85 24.60 -16.94 11.06
C ASN A 85 24.37 -15.57 11.69
N THR A 86 23.99 -14.59 10.89
CA THR A 86 23.55 -13.26 11.35
C THR A 86 22.13 -12.97 10.89
N PRO A 87 21.30 -12.28 11.67
CA PRO A 87 20.02 -11.76 11.17
C PRO A 87 20.25 -10.66 10.13
N ASN A 88 19.16 -10.17 9.52
CA ASN A 88 19.22 -8.97 8.69
C ASN A 88 20.02 -7.87 9.40
N THR A 89 21.00 -7.32 8.70
CA THR A 89 21.83 -6.22 9.20
C THR A 89 21.50 -4.95 8.44
N PHE A 90 21.31 -3.86 9.17
CA PHE A 90 20.91 -2.58 8.59
C PHE A 90 21.95 -1.51 8.88
N LEU A 91 22.34 -0.75 7.87
CA LEU A 91 23.10 0.47 8.02
C LEU A 91 22.13 1.65 7.96
N ALA A 92 21.79 2.21 9.10
CA ALA A 92 20.74 3.21 9.28
C ALA A 92 21.31 4.62 9.40
N THR A 93 20.59 5.62 8.86
CA THR A 93 20.89 7.02 9.14
C THR A 93 20.65 7.35 10.61
N THR A 94 21.51 8.18 11.20
CA THR A 94 21.33 8.68 12.58
C THR A 94 20.22 9.73 12.69
N GLU A 95 19.78 10.28 11.55
CA GLU A 95 18.64 11.22 11.45
C GLU A 95 17.38 10.48 10.98
N ASN A 96 16.22 10.96 11.46
CA ASN A 96 14.89 10.51 11.00
C ASN A 96 14.32 11.48 9.98
N TYR A 97 13.55 10.95 9.02
CA TYR A 97 12.94 11.69 7.94
C TYR A 97 11.43 11.42 7.91
N GLY A 98 10.63 12.49 7.77
CA GLY A 98 9.17 12.44 7.60
C GLY A 98 8.80 12.42 6.12
N ASP A 99 8.54 13.61 5.56
CA ASP A 99 8.26 13.76 4.14
C ASP A 99 9.56 13.98 3.35
N PHE A 100 9.73 13.24 2.26
CA PHE A 100 10.94 13.33 1.44
C PHE A 100 10.75 12.74 0.03
N ILE A 101 11.72 13.08 -0.83
CA ILE A 101 12.05 12.36 -2.04
C ILE A 101 13.47 11.82 -1.85
N LEU A 102 13.66 10.51 -1.96
CA LEU A 102 14.96 9.83 -1.85
C LEU A 102 15.34 9.26 -3.20
N GLU A 103 16.58 9.50 -3.63
CA GLU A 103 17.16 8.89 -4.82
C GLU A 103 18.48 8.21 -4.49
N PHE A 104 18.71 7.06 -5.12
CA PHE A 104 19.95 6.31 -5.00
C PHE A 104 20.15 5.38 -6.19
N ASP A 105 21.40 4.99 -6.45
CA ASP A 105 21.71 3.87 -7.33
C ASP A 105 22.03 2.64 -6.48
N PHE A 106 21.65 1.46 -6.95
CA PHE A 106 21.96 0.20 -6.30
C PHE A 106 22.34 -0.89 -7.31
N LYS A 107 23.14 -1.84 -6.85
CA LYS A 107 23.50 -3.05 -7.56
C LYS A 107 23.56 -4.21 -6.56
N VAL A 108 23.07 -5.39 -6.93
CA VAL A 108 23.05 -6.57 -6.08
C VAL A 108 23.54 -7.78 -6.86
N ASP A 109 24.28 -8.65 -6.21
CA ASP A 109 24.70 -9.93 -6.79
C ASP A 109 23.52 -10.89 -6.92
N ASN A 110 23.51 -11.68 -7.97
CA ASN A 110 22.41 -12.58 -8.29
C ASN A 110 22.05 -13.50 -7.12
N GLY A 111 20.75 -13.51 -6.79
CA GLY A 111 20.16 -14.33 -5.74
C GLY A 111 20.27 -13.74 -4.33
N LEU A 112 21.03 -12.66 -4.09
CA LEU A 112 21.08 -12.00 -2.81
C LEU A 112 19.90 -11.01 -2.66
N ASN A 113 18.99 -11.28 -1.73
CA ASN A 113 17.93 -10.32 -1.38
C ASN A 113 18.50 -9.14 -0.58
N SER A 114 17.89 -7.99 -0.72
CA SER A 114 18.24 -6.76 -0.01
C SER A 114 17.04 -5.79 0.05
N GLY A 115 17.27 -4.56 0.53
CA GLY A 115 16.27 -3.50 0.53
C GLY A 115 16.80 -2.20 1.06
N VAL A 116 16.00 -1.15 0.91
CA VAL A 116 16.23 0.16 1.53
C VAL A 116 15.04 0.49 2.41
N GLN A 117 15.28 0.50 3.72
CA GLN A 117 14.29 0.90 4.73
C GLN A 117 14.05 2.40 4.64
N PHE A 118 12.82 2.83 4.87
CA PHE A 118 12.46 4.24 5.00
C PHE A 118 11.31 4.42 5.98
N ARG A 119 11.28 5.55 6.67
CA ARG A 119 10.35 5.78 7.79
C ARG A 119 10.32 4.59 8.75
N SER A 120 11.46 3.94 8.96
CA SER A 120 11.58 2.73 9.77
C SER A 120 12.09 3.04 11.17
N LEU A 121 11.84 2.13 12.09
CA LEU A 121 12.11 2.27 13.51
C LEU A 121 12.88 1.06 14.05
N SER A 122 13.60 1.28 15.18
CA SER A 122 14.22 0.23 15.98
C SER A 122 13.97 0.59 17.46
N LEU A 123 12.83 0.13 17.99
CA LEU A 123 12.36 0.46 19.32
C LEU A 123 12.64 -0.69 20.29
N PRO A 124 13.24 -0.46 21.47
CA PRO A 124 13.57 -1.51 22.41
C PRO A 124 12.37 -2.40 22.78
N GLU A 125 11.18 -1.81 22.91
CA GLU A 125 9.93 -2.50 23.21
C GLU A 125 9.37 -3.34 22.05
N TYR A 126 9.85 -3.14 20.83
CA TYR A 126 9.42 -3.91 19.67
C TYR A 126 10.44 -5.00 19.33
N ARG A 127 10.17 -6.24 19.77
CA ARG A 127 10.99 -7.43 19.50
C ARG A 127 12.49 -7.18 19.75
N ASP A 128 12.80 -6.61 20.92
CA ASP A 128 14.18 -6.31 21.39
C ASP A 128 14.96 -5.40 20.42
N GLY A 129 14.32 -4.36 19.91
CA GLY A 129 14.96 -3.39 19.02
C GLY A 129 15.05 -3.84 17.56
N ARG A 130 14.26 -4.83 17.14
CA ARG A 130 14.23 -5.26 15.75
C ARG A 130 13.82 -4.12 14.83
N VAL A 131 14.61 -3.86 13.78
CA VAL A 131 14.27 -2.92 12.72
C VAL A 131 12.96 -3.32 12.07
N HIS A 132 12.04 -2.37 11.95
CA HIS A 132 10.71 -2.58 11.38
C HIS A 132 10.20 -1.33 10.67
N GLY A 133 9.46 -1.50 9.61
CA GLY A 133 8.90 -0.41 8.81
C GLY A 133 8.95 -0.66 7.32
N TYR A 134 8.70 0.39 6.54
CA TYR A 134 8.63 0.28 5.09
C TYR A 134 9.99 -0.01 4.48
N GLN A 135 10.02 -0.92 3.53
CA GLN A 135 11.19 -1.29 2.74
C GLN A 135 10.89 -1.17 1.26
N PHE A 136 11.70 -0.39 0.56
CA PHE A 136 11.87 -0.53 -0.88
C PHE A 136 12.62 -1.84 -1.10
N GLU A 137 11.95 -2.82 -1.67
CA GLU A 137 12.51 -4.16 -1.84
C GLU A 137 13.53 -4.21 -2.96
N ILE A 138 14.60 -4.98 -2.76
CA ILE A 138 15.57 -5.36 -3.79
C ILE A 138 15.56 -6.89 -3.87
N ASP A 139 14.79 -7.43 -4.82
CA ASP A 139 14.52 -8.85 -4.95
C ASP A 139 14.92 -9.35 -6.35
N PRO A 140 16.12 -9.93 -6.49
CA PRO A 140 16.60 -10.51 -7.74
C PRO A 140 16.02 -11.89 -8.04
N ALA A 141 15.08 -12.40 -7.23
CA ALA A 141 14.40 -13.65 -7.48
C ALA A 141 13.55 -13.59 -8.78
N GLU A 142 13.17 -14.76 -9.30
CA GLU A 142 12.40 -14.88 -10.55
C GLU A 142 11.09 -14.09 -10.53
N ARG A 143 10.46 -13.92 -9.36
CA ARG A 143 9.25 -13.10 -9.19
C ARG A 143 9.46 -11.60 -9.44
N SER A 144 10.72 -11.10 -9.42
CA SER A 144 11.10 -9.72 -9.76
C SER A 144 10.28 -8.63 -9.04
N TRP A 145 10.26 -8.65 -7.71
CA TRP A 145 9.50 -7.67 -6.93
C TRP A 145 10.35 -6.48 -6.45
N THR A 146 11.49 -6.24 -7.09
CA THR A 146 12.31 -5.04 -6.84
C THR A 146 11.55 -3.76 -7.11
N GLY A 147 11.49 -2.85 -6.14
CA GLY A 147 10.69 -1.62 -6.16
C GLY A 147 9.31 -1.78 -5.54
N GLY A 148 8.86 -3.00 -5.22
CA GLY A 148 7.69 -3.24 -4.38
C GLY A 148 7.92 -2.76 -2.95
N ILE A 149 6.85 -2.68 -2.14
CA ILE A 149 6.94 -2.23 -0.75
C ILE A 149 6.68 -3.41 0.18
N TYR A 150 7.71 -3.75 0.95
CA TYR A 150 7.63 -4.71 2.05
C TYR A 150 7.56 -3.95 3.38
N ASP A 151 6.86 -4.47 4.36
CA ASP A 151 6.79 -3.90 5.72
C ASP A 151 7.59 -4.81 6.66
N GLU A 152 8.90 -4.52 6.79
CA GLU A 152 9.87 -5.35 7.52
C GLU A 152 9.43 -5.58 8.96
N ALA A 153 9.48 -6.86 9.36
CA ALA A 153 9.14 -7.35 10.69
C ALA A 153 7.72 -7.02 11.20
N ARG A 154 6.84 -6.44 10.35
CA ARG A 154 5.44 -6.14 10.67
C ARG A 154 4.48 -6.90 9.76
N ARG A 155 3.97 -6.27 8.66
CA ARG A 155 2.87 -6.78 7.82
C ARG A 155 3.33 -7.58 6.60
N GLY A 156 4.66 -7.63 6.31
CA GLY A 156 5.17 -8.28 5.11
C GLY A 156 4.86 -7.49 3.84
N TRP A 157 4.50 -8.16 2.75
CA TRP A 157 4.17 -7.49 1.49
C TRP A 157 2.92 -6.64 1.60
N ILE A 158 3.06 -5.34 1.44
CA ILE A 158 1.95 -4.37 1.41
C ILE A 158 1.74 -3.78 0.02
N TYR A 159 2.74 -3.87 -0.87
CA TYR A 159 2.60 -3.60 -2.29
C TYR A 159 3.46 -4.60 -3.09
N PRO A 160 2.97 -5.81 -3.38
CA PRO A 160 3.66 -6.79 -4.22
C PRO A 160 3.53 -6.41 -5.70
N LEU A 161 4.57 -6.67 -6.53
CA LEU A 161 4.57 -6.23 -7.93
C LEU A 161 3.82 -7.16 -8.90
N ASN A 162 3.19 -8.25 -8.45
CA ASN A 162 2.29 -9.04 -9.30
C ASN A 162 1.10 -8.21 -9.83
N ILE A 163 0.76 -7.08 -9.18
CA ILE A 163 -0.28 -6.14 -9.61
C ILE A 163 0.25 -5.06 -10.57
N ASN A 164 1.58 -4.97 -10.79
CA ASN A 164 2.21 -4.03 -11.72
C ASN A 164 3.27 -4.75 -12.59
N PRO A 165 2.86 -5.42 -13.67
CA PRO A 165 3.77 -6.18 -14.55
C PRO A 165 4.87 -5.35 -15.22
N ASP A 166 4.66 -4.04 -15.42
CA ASP A 166 5.69 -3.17 -15.99
C ASP A 166 6.73 -2.81 -14.93
N GLY A 167 6.32 -2.60 -13.68
CA GLY A 167 7.23 -2.45 -12.54
C GLY A 167 8.13 -3.68 -12.35
N GLN A 168 7.59 -4.90 -12.50
CA GLN A 168 8.39 -6.13 -12.42
C GLN A 168 9.54 -6.20 -13.44
N LYS A 169 9.35 -5.63 -14.64
CA LYS A 169 10.35 -5.65 -15.72
C LYS A 169 11.42 -4.56 -15.59
N ALA A 170 11.24 -3.61 -14.68
CA ALA A 170 12.11 -2.43 -14.58
C ALA A 170 13.51 -2.75 -14.04
N PHE A 171 13.62 -3.74 -13.16
CA PHE A 171 14.88 -4.14 -12.54
C PHE A 171 15.80 -4.90 -13.49
N LYS A 172 17.11 -4.58 -13.44
CA LYS A 172 18.18 -5.24 -14.19
C LYS A 172 19.11 -5.91 -13.21
N ASN A 173 19.09 -7.26 -13.20
CA ASN A 173 19.90 -8.04 -12.29
C ASN A 173 21.42 -7.86 -12.58
N GLU A 174 22.23 -7.80 -11.53
CA GLU A 174 23.70 -7.63 -11.59
C GLU A 174 24.19 -6.35 -12.29
N GLU A 175 23.27 -5.41 -12.62
CA GLU A 175 23.59 -4.10 -13.17
C GLU A 175 23.30 -2.99 -12.15
N TRP A 176 23.83 -1.79 -12.40
CA TRP A 176 23.43 -0.60 -11.67
C TRP A 176 22.02 -0.19 -12.06
N ASN A 177 21.16 -0.02 -11.06
CA ASN A 177 19.80 0.45 -11.20
C ASN A 177 19.64 1.78 -10.45
N SER A 178 18.85 2.69 -10.98
CA SER A 178 18.43 3.88 -10.26
C SER A 178 17.10 3.63 -9.53
N ALA A 179 16.99 4.12 -8.32
CA ALA A 179 15.78 4.06 -7.52
C ALA A 179 15.33 5.46 -7.10
N ARG A 180 14.02 5.64 -6.98
CA ARG A 180 13.40 6.82 -6.39
C ARG A 180 12.27 6.39 -5.47
N ILE A 181 12.20 7.02 -4.30
CA ILE A 181 11.12 6.86 -3.33
C ILE A 181 10.54 8.25 -3.04
N GLU A 182 9.25 8.41 -3.20
CA GLU A 182 8.50 9.59 -2.75
C GLU A 182 7.63 9.18 -1.58
N ALA A 183 7.92 9.70 -0.38
CA ALA A 183 7.14 9.50 0.83
C ALA A 183 6.67 10.88 1.30
N ILE A 184 5.44 11.28 0.94
CA ILE A 184 4.90 12.63 1.16
C ILE A 184 3.50 12.48 1.77
N GLY A 185 3.32 12.96 3.01
CA GLY A 185 2.12 12.69 3.78
C GLY A 185 1.89 11.18 3.89
N ASN A 186 0.71 10.72 3.50
CA ASN A 186 0.35 9.30 3.49
C ASN A 186 0.68 8.59 2.17
N SER A 187 1.14 9.32 1.15
CA SER A 187 1.48 8.75 -0.16
C SER A 187 2.91 8.23 -0.16
N ILE A 188 3.07 6.99 -0.59
CA ILE A 188 4.36 6.30 -0.77
C ILE A 188 4.41 5.75 -2.19
N ARG A 189 5.35 6.26 -3.00
CA ARG A 189 5.51 5.82 -4.39
C ARG A 189 6.96 5.47 -4.66
N THR A 190 7.20 4.46 -5.49
CA THR A 190 8.54 3.96 -5.80
C THR A 190 8.77 3.81 -7.29
N TRP A 191 10.03 3.98 -7.72
CA TRP A 191 10.45 3.81 -9.11
C TRP A 191 11.77 3.04 -9.18
N VAL A 192 11.90 2.23 -10.21
CA VAL A 192 13.16 1.59 -10.63
C VAL A 192 13.42 1.98 -12.08
N ASN A 193 14.62 2.50 -12.37
CA ASN A 193 15.02 2.92 -13.72
C ASN A 193 14.01 3.84 -14.42
N GLY A 194 13.33 4.70 -13.64
CA GLY A 194 12.32 5.63 -14.14
C GLY A 194 10.93 5.02 -14.39
N VAL A 195 10.73 3.72 -14.15
CA VAL A 195 9.43 3.05 -14.20
C VAL A 195 8.82 3.06 -12.80
N GLU A 196 7.58 3.53 -12.67
CA GLU A 196 6.85 3.50 -11.40
C GLU A 196 6.50 2.05 -11.04
N CYS A 197 6.91 1.64 -9.82
CA CYS A 197 6.71 0.29 -9.32
C CYS A 197 5.53 0.19 -8.36
N ALA A 198 5.44 1.10 -7.40
CA ALA A 198 4.39 1.06 -6.38
C ALA A 198 3.73 2.43 -6.17
N ASN A 199 2.43 2.42 -5.86
CA ASN A 199 1.63 3.57 -5.45
C ASN A 199 0.75 3.15 -4.26
N LEU A 200 1.14 3.56 -3.06
CA LEU A 200 0.54 3.14 -1.80
C LEU A 200 0.10 4.34 -0.98
N LEU A 201 -1.09 4.27 -0.39
CA LEU A 201 -1.52 5.15 0.71
C LEU A 201 -1.45 4.38 2.01
N ASP A 202 -0.61 4.82 2.93
CA ASP A 202 -0.42 4.21 4.25
C ASP A 202 0.07 5.26 5.27
N ASN A 203 -0.39 5.16 6.50
CA ASN A 203 -0.06 6.09 7.56
C ASN A 203 0.48 5.42 8.84
N THR A 204 0.89 4.17 8.76
CA THR A 204 1.34 3.38 9.91
C THR A 204 2.60 3.98 10.57
N THR A 205 3.52 4.51 9.75
CA THR A 205 4.71 5.21 10.25
C THR A 205 4.96 6.44 9.39
N THR A 206 4.89 7.63 9.99
CA THR A 206 5.02 8.90 9.26
C THR A 206 6.43 9.49 9.28
N SER A 207 7.33 8.94 10.12
CA SER A 207 8.73 9.37 10.24
C SER A 207 9.58 8.25 10.80
N GLY A 208 10.84 8.19 10.39
CA GLY A 208 11.83 7.24 10.85
C GLY A 208 13.12 7.34 10.04
N PHE A 209 14.08 6.48 10.32
CA PHE A 209 15.37 6.46 9.61
C PHE A 209 15.24 5.84 8.20
N ILE A 210 16.28 6.06 7.39
CA ILE A 210 16.56 5.36 6.14
C ILE A 210 17.67 4.35 6.44
N ALA A 211 17.55 3.09 5.97
CA ALA A 211 18.60 2.11 6.17
C ALA A 211 18.81 1.17 4.99
N LEU A 212 20.07 0.80 4.76
CA LEU A 212 20.51 -0.13 3.74
C LEU A 212 20.58 -1.53 4.35
N GLN A 213 19.94 -2.53 3.73
CA GLN A 213 19.85 -3.88 4.28
C GLN A 213 20.88 -4.81 3.64
N VAL A 214 21.62 -5.55 4.48
CA VAL A 214 22.21 -6.84 4.11
C VAL A 214 21.32 -7.94 4.66
N HIS A 215 20.67 -8.67 3.77
CA HIS A 215 19.74 -9.74 4.16
C HIS A 215 20.48 -10.96 4.73
N SER A 216 19.89 -11.60 5.73
CA SER A 216 20.35 -12.88 6.26
C SER A 216 20.34 -13.95 5.17
N ILE A 217 21.32 -14.84 5.19
CA ILE A 217 21.46 -15.91 4.20
C ILE A 217 21.38 -17.29 4.84
N GLY A 218 20.83 -18.24 4.11
CA GLY A 218 20.61 -19.62 4.58
C GLY A 218 21.61 -20.65 4.01
N SER A 219 22.55 -20.23 3.14
CA SER A 219 23.53 -21.14 2.54
C SER A 219 24.89 -20.48 2.37
N GLU A 220 25.96 -21.28 2.48
CA GLU A 220 27.35 -20.85 2.29
C GLU A 220 27.62 -20.30 0.88
N GLU A 221 26.88 -20.71 -0.13
CA GLU A 221 27.00 -20.19 -1.51
C GLU A 221 26.65 -18.71 -1.62
N MET A 222 25.87 -18.23 -0.68
CA MET A 222 25.46 -16.82 -0.61
C MET A 222 26.44 -15.96 0.19
N ALA A 223 27.35 -16.59 0.98
CA ALA A 223 28.31 -15.85 1.82
C ALA A 223 29.33 -15.11 0.95
N GLY A 224 29.60 -13.84 1.31
CA GLY A 224 30.51 -12.96 0.58
C GLY A 224 29.91 -12.29 -0.66
N LYS A 225 28.65 -12.58 -1.02
CA LYS A 225 27.93 -11.80 -2.05
C LYS A 225 27.67 -10.38 -1.57
N THR A 226 27.55 -9.47 -2.52
CA THR A 226 27.51 -8.04 -2.23
C THR A 226 26.22 -7.38 -2.71
N VAL A 227 25.82 -6.36 -1.96
CA VAL A 227 24.89 -5.34 -2.41
C VAL A 227 25.56 -3.98 -2.26
N SER A 228 25.40 -3.11 -3.24
CA SER A 228 26.13 -1.87 -3.35
C SER A 228 25.21 -0.69 -3.58
N TRP A 229 25.47 0.45 -2.92
CA TRP A 229 24.69 1.68 -3.06
C TRP A 229 25.60 2.89 -3.25
N ARG A 230 25.16 3.83 -4.10
CA ARG A 230 25.86 5.11 -4.34
C ARG A 230 24.85 6.20 -4.70
N ASN A 231 25.33 7.43 -4.82
CA ASN A 231 24.53 8.60 -5.20
C ASN A 231 23.28 8.80 -4.31
N ILE A 232 23.40 8.41 -3.03
CA ILE A 232 22.27 8.45 -2.07
C ILE A 232 22.05 9.91 -1.68
N ARG A 233 20.88 10.46 -2.06
CA ARG A 233 20.51 11.85 -1.80
C ARG A 233 19.05 12.00 -1.46
N ILE A 234 18.74 12.98 -0.62
CA ILE A 234 17.38 13.24 -0.14
C ILE A 234 17.00 14.71 -0.38
N LEU A 235 15.73 14.91 -0.71
CA LEU A 235 15.10 16.22 -0.77
C LEU A 235 13.95 16.24 0.27
N THR A 236 13.93 17.25 1.14
CA THR A 236 12.94 17.41 2.21
C THR A 236 12.17 18.72 2.13
N GLU A 237 12.51 19.59 1.18
CA GLU A 237 11.89 20.89 1.00
C GLU A 237 11.29 21.03 -0.41
N GLU A 238 10.29 21.88 -0.56
CA GLU A 238 9.60 22.14 -1.85
C GLU A 238 9.11 20.86 -2.58
N LEU A 239 8.72 19.82 -1.84
CA LEU A 239 8.41 18.50 -2.39
C LEU A 239 7.32 18.54 -3.47
N ASP A 240 6.28 19.36 -3.30
CA ASP A 240 5.20 19.52 -4.28
C ASP A 240 5.68 19.99 -5.66
N LYS A 241 6.79 20.70 -5.69
CA LYS A 241 7.41 21.18 -6.93
C LYS A 241 8.18 20.08 -7.68
N TYR A 242 8.71 19.10 -6.93
CA TYR A 242 9.61 18.08 -7.44
C TYR A 242 9.06 16.65 -7.40
N LYS A 243 7.90 16.43 -6.76
CA LYS A 243 7.22 15.13 -6.81
C LYS A 243 6.77 14.80 -8.22
N THR A 244 6.75 13.53 -8.54
CA THR A 244 6.27 13.04 -9.82
C THR A 244 4.75 13.15 -9.87
N PRO A 245 4.15 13.79 -10.89
CA PRO A 245 2.70 13.77 -11.07
C PRO A 245 2.18 12.33 -11.14
N ASP A 246 1.03 12.09 -10.51
CA ASP A 246 0.37 10.80 -10.60
C ASP A 246 -0.42 10.72 -11.93
N ASP A 247 -0.02 9.83 -12.83
CA ASP A 247 -0.63 9.69 -14.17
C ASP A 247 -1.73 8.62 -14.24
N GLY A 248 -2.05 8.00 -13.10
CA GLY A 248 -3.14 7.03 -12.98
C GLY A 248 -2.86 5.63 -13.50
N LYS A 249 -1.66 5.33 -14.03
CA LYS A 249 -1.38 4.03 -14.67
C LYS A 249 -1.09 2.91 -13.68
N VAL A 250 -0.38 3.23 -12.60
CA VAL A 250 -0.06 2.25 -11.56
C VAL A 250 -1.20 2.17 -10.56
N GLU A 251 -1.67 0.97 -10.25
CA GLU A 251 -2.75 0.77 -9.28
C GLU A 251 -2.37 1.40 -7.93
N GLN A 252 -3.30 2.16 -7.33
CA GLN A 252 -3.13 2.72 -6.00
C GLN A 252 -3.76 1.78 -4.97
N LEU A 253 -2.95 1.25 -4.05
CA LEU A 253 -3.46 0.53 -2.89
C LEU A 253 -3.66 1.50 -1.72
N ASN A 254 -4.87 1.54 -1.17
CA ASN A 254 -5.17 2.32 0.02
C ASN A 254 -5.27 1.41 1.25
N GLN A 255 -4.26 1.51 2.14
CA GLN A 255 -4.17 0.77 3.40
C GLN A 255 -4.63 1.60 4.61
N ILE A 256 -5.11 2.84 4.39
CA ILE A 256 -5.62 3.69 5.46
C ILE A 256 -7.03 3.25 5.80
N ALA A 257 -7.19 2.71 7.00
CA ALA A 257 -8.46 2.12 7.43
C ALA A 257 -9.63 3.10 7.35
N ASN A 258 -10.77 2.62 6.89
CA ASN A 258 -12.06 3.34 6.82
C ASN A 258 -11.98 4.66 6.03
N THR A 259 -11.16 4.69 4.99
CA THR A 259 -11.07 5.84 4.07
C THR A 259 -11.23 5.40 2.63
N ILE A 260 -11.74 6.30 1.81
CA ILE A 260 -11.79 6.17 0.35
C ILE A 260 -10.83 7.21 -0.23
N SER A 261 -9.89 6.78 -1.07
CA SER A 261 -9.02 7.71 -1.80
C SER A 261 -9.78 8.38 -2.95
N GLU A 262 -9.24 9.47 -3.48
CA GLU A 262 -9.83 10.13 -4.66
C GLU A 262 -9.92 9.18 -5.86
N ARG A 263 -8.94 8.29 -6.04
CA ARG A 263 -8.95 7.26 -7.08
C ARG A 263 -10.00 6.19 -6.82
N GLU A 264 -10.09 5.68 -5.59
CA GLU A 264 -11.12 4.71 -5.22
C GLU A 264 -12.53 5.29 -5.45
N ALA A 265 -12.75 6.56 -5.04
CA ALA A 265 -14.03 7.22 -5.27
C ALA A 265 -14.34 7.40 -6.76
N ALA A 266 -13.34 7.79 -7.58
CA ALA A 266 -13.50 7.94 -9.02
C ALA A 266 -13.75 6.58 -9.72
N ASP A 267 -13.24 5.49 -9.17
CA ASP A 267 -13.46 4.10 -9.64
C ASP A 267 -14.75 3.47 -9.10
N GLY A 268 -15.54 4.20 -8.30
CA GLY A 268 -16.83 3.76 -7.79
C GLY A 268 -16.82 2.98 -6.48
N TRP A 269 -15.67 2.98 -5.75
CA TRP A 269 -15.62 2.42 -4.41
C TRP A 269 -16.29 3.34 -3.41
N GLU A 270 -17.03 2.75 -2.47
CA GLU A 270 -17.59 3.44 -1.31
C GLU A 270 -17.34 2.65 -0.01
N LEU A 271 -17.42 3.33 1.13
CA LEU A 271 -17.38 2.66 2.43
C LEU A 271 -18.73 1.97 2.67
N LEU A 272 -18.70 0.66 2.80
CA LEU A 272 -19.86 -0.11 3.27
C LEU A 272 -20.04 0.02 4.78
N TRP A 273 -18.99 0.41 5.49
CA TRP A 273 -19.01 0.77 6.90
C TRP A 273 -18.11 1.99 7.15
N ASP A 274 -18.63 2.97 7.88
CA ASP A 274 -17.99 4.28 8.11
C ASP A 274 -16.90 4.29 9.21
N GLY A 275 -16.67 3.16 9.87
CA GLY A 275 -15.71 3.06 10.98
C GLY A 275 -16.20 3.65 12.30
N LYS A 276 -17.45 4.11 12.41
CA LYS A 276 -17.94 4.89 13.56
C LYS A 276 -19.33 4.49 14.03
N THR A 277 -20.24 4.21 13.11
CA THR A 277 -21.66 4.01 13.42
C THR A 277 -22.12 2.62 12.98
N THR A 278 -23.33 2.25 13.36
CA THR A 278 -23.99 1.03 12.91
C THR A 278 -24.85 1.24 11.66
N ASN A 279 -24.79 2.42 11.05
CA ASN A 279 -25.58 2.75 9.88
C ASN A 279 -25.30 1.79 8.73
N GLY A 280 -26.37 1.33 8.07
CA GLY A 280 -26.27 0.36 6.97
C GLY A 280 -26.17 -1.10 7.42
N TRP A 281 -26.16 -1.37 8.75
CA TRP A 281 -26.05 -2.72 9.31
C TRP A 281 -27.12 -2.98 10.37
N ARG A 282 -27.60 -4.22 10.45
CA ARG A 282 -28.53 -4.72 11.47
C ARG A 282 -28.17 -6.16 11.83
N GLY A 283 -28.71 -6.67 12.91
CA GLY A 283 -28.61 -8.11 13.20
C GLY A 283 -29.31 -8.95 12.13
N ALA A 284 -28.80 -10.14 11.83
CA ALA A 284 -29.37 -11.01 10.79
C ALA A 284 -30.82 -11.38 11.07
N LYS A 285 -31.21 -11.44 12.34
CA LYS A 285 -32.59 -11.75 12.80
C LYS A 285 -33.25 -10.59 13.58
N LEU A 286 -32.66 -9.39 13.52
CA LEU A 286 -33.14 -8.21 14.18
C LEU A 286 -33.41 -7.10 13.16
N ASP A 287 -34.26 -6.14 13.54
CA ASP A 287 -34.48 -4.92 12.76
C ASP A 287 -33.41 -3.86 13.00
N GLU A 288 -32.70 -3.94 14.13
CA GLU A 288 -31.68 -3.01 14.58
C GLU A 288 -30.32 -3.74 14.73
N PHE A 289 -29.24 -2.98 14.93
CA PHE A 289 -27.92 -3.54 15.24
C PHE A 289 -27.94 -4.21 16.63
N PRO A 290 -27.24 -5.34 16.85
CA PRO A 290 -27.22 -6.02 18.15
C PRO A 290 -26.72 -5.10 19.28
N GLU A 291 -27.41 -5.13 20.45
CA GLU A 291 -27.01 -4.35 21.63
C GLU A 291 -25.78 -4.93 22.35
N GLN A 292 -25.44 -6.20 22.09
CA GLN A 292 -24.32 -6.92 22.69
C GLN A 292 -23.58 -7.77 21.65
N GLY A 293 -22.42 -8.32 22.03
CA GLY A 293 -21.63 -9.19 21.16
C GLY A 293 -20.73 -8.42 20.17
N TRP A 294 -21.08 -7.19 19.85
CA TRP A 294 -20.34 -6.31 18.95
C TRP A 294 -19.97 -4.99 19.63
N SER A 295 -18.85 -4.40 19.25
CA SER A 295 -18.47 -3.04 19.66
C SER A 295 -17.70 -2.33 18.55
N ILE A 296 -17.78 -1.00 18.58
CA ILE A 296 -17.04 -0.09 17.66
C ILE A 296 -16.11 0.76 18.53
N ASN A 297 -14.80 0.61 18.35
CA ASN A 297 -13.79 1.41 19.03
C ASN A 297 -12.65 1.73 18.06
N ASP A 298 -12.24 2.99 18.01
CA ASP A 298 -11.10 3.45 17.22
C ASP A 298 -11.12 2.99 15.74
N GLY A 299 -12.29 3.03 15.10
CA GLY A 299 -12.46 2.60 13.71
C GLY A 299 -12.42 1.09 13.51
N ILE A 300 -12.53 0.32 14.57
CA ILE A 300 -12.55 -1.15 14.52
C ILE A 300 -13.91 -1.66 14.99
N LEU A 301 -14.51 -2.51 14.18
CA LEU A 301 -15.71 -3.28 14.50
C LEU A 301 -15.25 -4.63 15.06
N LYS A 302 -15.58 -4.93 16.31
CA LYS A 302 -15.10 -6.09 17.03
C LYS A 302 -16.24 -7.02 17.40
N VAL A 303 -16.08 -8.32 17.10
CA VAL A 303 -16.85 -9.41 17.69
C VAL A 303 -16.24 -9.76 19.04
N HIS A 304 -17.02 -9.76 20.10
CA HIS A 304 -16.58 -10.18 21.42
C HIS A 304 -16.60 -11.71 21.59
N ARG A 305 -15.62 -12.22 22.32
CA ARG A 305 -15.63 -13.64 22.67
C ARG A 305 -16.88 -13.98 23.46
N GLY A 306 -17.61 -14.97 23.00
CA GLY A 306 -18.75 -15.59 23.67
C GLY A 306 -18.39 -16.94 24.29
N ASP A 307 -19.32 -17.87 24.24
CA ASP A 307 -19.18 -19.25 24.74
C ASP A 307 -18.65 -20.23 23.68
N GLY A 308 -18.27 -19.74 22.49
CA GLY A 308 -17.83 -20.53 21.34
C GLY A 308 -18.96 -21.11 20.50
N GLY A 309 -20.20 -20.74 20.79
CA GLY A 309 -21.35 -21.07 19.97
C GLY A 309 -21.59 -20.09 18.84
N GLU A 310 -21.96 -20.60 17.66
CA GLU A 310 -22.30 -19.77 16.50
C GLU A 310 -23.50 -18.87 16.83
N SER A 311 -23.34 -17.55 16.62
CA SER A 311 -24.39 -16.53 16.75
C SER A 311 -25.06 -16.44 18.14
N THR A 312 -24.37 -16.86 19.21
CA THR A 312 -24.95 -16.91 20.56
C THR A 312 -24.73 -15.65 21.39
N ASN A 313 -23.76 -14.80 21.01
CA ASN A 313 -23.38 -13.62 21.81
C ASN A 313 -23.90 -12.27 21.27
N GLY A 314 -24.57 -12.23 20.19
CA GLY A 314 -25.11 -11.00 19.55
C GLY A 314 -25.71 -11.35 18.20
N GLY A 315 -25.22 -12.43 17.65
CA GLY A 315 -25.61 -12.93 16.35
C GLY A 315 -24.88 -12.23 15.21
N ASP A 316 -25.07 -12.77 14.03
CA ASP A 316 -24.51 -12.23 12.80
C ASP A 316 -25.09 -10.84 12.48
N ILE A 317 -24.31 -9.99 11.86
CA ILE A 317 -24.79 -8.72 11.32
C ILE A 317 -24.86 -8.77 9.79
N VAL A 318 -25.85 -8.11 9.23
CA VAL A 318 -26.07 -8.03 7.78
C VAL A 318 -26.24 -6.60 7.32
N THR A 319 -25.95 -6.36 6.05
CA THR A 319 -26.29 -5.09 5.41
C THR A 319 -27.80 -4.86 5.36
N THR A 320 -28.25 -3.61 5.36
CA THR A 320 -29.68 -3.27 5.28
C THR A 320 -30.26 -3.35 3.87
N ARG A 321 -29.40 -3.45 2.84
CA ARG A 321 -29.79 -3.66 1.45
C ARG A 321 -29.03 -4.82 0.81
N PRO A 322 -29.58 -5.49 -0.20
CA PRO A 322 -28.87 -6.52 -0.96
C PRO A 322 -27.94 -5.93 -1.99
N TYR A 323 -27.06 -6.80 -2.54
CA TYR A 323 -26.11 -6.52 -3.62
C TYR A 323 -26.16 -7.68 -4.63
N GLU A 324 -26.04 -7.34 -5.92
CA GLU A 324 -26.05 -8.28 -7.04
C GLU A 324 -24.62 -8.51 -7.56
N ASN A 325 -24.06 -7.55 -8.29
CA ASN A 325 -22.71 -7.57 -8.84
C ASN A 325 -21.83 -6.59 -8.08
N PHE A 326 -20.72 -7.06 -7.51
CA PHE A 326 -19.88 -6.21 -6.66
C PHE A 326 -18.46 -6.72 -6.51
N MET A 327 -17.58 -5.81 -6.09
CA MET A 327 -16.32 -6.12 -5.43
C MET A 327 -16.43 -5.67 -3.97
N LEU A 328 -16.22 -6.58 -3.02
CA LEU A 328 -16.25 -6.33 -1.59
C LEU A 328 -14.84 -6.50 -1.04
N LYS A 329 -14.31 -5.51 -0.31
CA LYS A 329 -13.07 -5.62 0.48
C LYS A 329 -13.41 -5.51 1.96
N VAL A 330 -12.83 -6.39 2.78
CA VAL A 330 -12.99 -6.40 4.23
C VAL A 330 -11.63 -6.70 4.86
N ASP A 331 -11.11 -5.80 5.66
CA ASP A 331 -9.94 -6.10 6.48
C ASP A 331 -10.38 -6.81 7.75
N PHE A 332 -9.79 -7.95 8.04
CA PHE A 332 -10.08 -8.76 9.24
C PHE A 332 -8.80 -9.15 9.98
N ARG A 333 -8.91 -9.30 11.30
CA ARG A 333 -7.88 -9.86 12.16
C ARG A 333 -8.53 -10.85 13.14
N ILE A 334 -7.85 -11.97 13.41
CA ILE A 334 -8.36 -13.04 14.27
C ILE A 334 -7.41 -13.32 15.43
N THR A 335 -7.97 -13.85 16.54
CA THR A 335 -7.20 -14.47 17.61
C THR A 335 -6.82 -15.92 17.25
N GLU A 336 -5.92 -16.50 18.04
CA GLU A 336 -5.58 -17.91 17.96
C GLU A 336 -6.83 -18.78 18.19
N GLY A 337 -7.06 -19.73 17.29
CA GLY A 337 -8.20 -20.64 17.30
C GLY A 337 -9.54 -20.01 16.93
N ALA A 338 -9.58 -18.79 16.37
CA ALA A 338 -10.82 -18.12 16.04
C ALA A 338 -11.48 -18.65 14.76
N ASN A 339 -12.80 -18.51 14.73
CA ASN A 339 -13.69 -18.77 13.58
C ASN A 339 -14.61 -17.57 13.37
N SER A 340 -14.82 -17.20 12.10
CA SER A 340 -15.76 -16.20 11.60
C SER A 340 -15.97 -16.41 10.10
N GLY A 341 -16.72 -15.52 9.43
CA GLY A 341 -16.94 -15.57 8.00
C GLY A 341 -17.47 -14.26 7.43
N ILE A 342 -17.24 -14.08 6.13
CA ILE A 342 -17.90 -13.04 5.34
C ILE A 342 -18.84 -13.78 4.40
N LYS A 343 -20.18 -13.64 4.63
CA LYS A 343 -21.15 -14.30 3.76
C LYS A 343 -21.75 -13.30 2.78
N TYR A 344 -22.12 -13.79 1.62
CA TYR A 344 -22.76 -13.02 0.55
C TYR A 344 -23.87 -13.85 -0.11
N PHE A 345 -24.76 -13.23 -0.88
CA PHE A 345 -26.04 -13.82 -1.30
C PHE A 345 -26.86 -14.33 -0.11
N VAL A 346 -26.80 -13.58 1.01
CA VAL A 346 -27.49 -14.00 2.23
C VAL A 346 -28.99 -13.69 2.12
N ASP A 347 -29.80 -14.72 2.36
CA ASP A 347 -31.23 -14.59 2.59
C ASP A 347 -31.55 -14.97 4.04
N THR A 348 -31.93 -13.98 4.84
CA THR A 348 -32.22 -14.15 6.26
C THR A 348 -33.47 -15.01 6.53
N ASN A 349 -34.28 -15.33 5.51
CA ASN A 349 -35.42 -16.22 5.61
C ASN A 349 -35.04 -17.70 5.49
N LEU A 350 -33.88 -18.02 4.92
CA LEU A 350 -33.45 -19.40 4.68
C LEU A 350 -32.88 -20.08 5.94
N ASN A 351 -32.53 -19.32 6.97
CA ASN A 351 -31.93 -19.89 8.16
C ASN A 351 -32.96 -20.52 9.11
N LYS A 352 -32.61 -21.67 9.69
CA LYS A 352 -33.42 -22.39 10.69
C LYS A 352 -32.88 -22.23 12.13
N GLY A 353 -31.68 -21.55 12.30
CA GLY A 353 -31.05 -21.30 13.60
C GLY A 353 -31.35 -19.92 14.16
N GLU A 354 -31.10 -19.72 15.44
CA GLU A 354 -31.16 -18.40 16.09
C GLU A 354 -29.93 -17.57 15.76
N GLY A 355 -30.12 -16.30 15.39
CA GLY A 355 -29.05 -15.31 15.22
C GLY A 355 -28.19 -15.42 13.96
N SER A 356 -28.26 -16.53 13.18
CA SER A 356 -27.46 -16.78 11.98
C SER A 356 -28.26 -16.68 10.69
N ALA A 357 -27.61 -16.55 9.55
CA ALA A 357 -28.22 -16.61 8.22
C ALA A 357 -27.31 -17.33 7.21
N ILE A 358 -27.96 -17.88 6.16
CA ILE A 358 -27.30 -18.71 5.15
C ILE A 358 -26.94 -17.89 3.92
N GLY A 359 -25.75 -18.11 3.41
CA GLY A 359 -25.20 -17.54 2.18
C GLY A 359 -23.89 -18.24 1.79
N CYS A 360 -23.35 -17.95 0.61
CA CYS A 360 -21.98 -18.32 0.25
C CYS A 360 -21.01 -17.62 1.19
N GLU A 361 -19.93 -18.29 1.56
CA GLU A 361 -19.06 -17.80 2.65
C GLU A 361 -17.58 -17.83 2.28
N PHE A 362 -16.94 -16.66 2.36
CA PHE A 362 -15.50 -16.58 2.48
C PHE A 362 -15.13 -16.91 3.93
N GLN A 363 -14.55 -18.09 4.15
CA GLN A 363 -14.22 -18.57 5.50
C GLN A 363 -13.09 -17.73 6.14
N ILE A 364 -13.29 -17.34 7.39
CA ILE A 364 -12.27 -16.73 8.25
C ILE A 364 -11.97 -17.69 9.39
N LEU A 365 -10.78 -18.32 9.37
CA LEU A 365 -10.45 -19.37 10.31
C LEU A 365 -8.95 -19.36 10.68
N ASP A 366 -8.63 -19.73 11.92
CA ASP A 366 -7.28 -20.16 12.25
C ASP A 366 -7.09 -21.63 11.83
N ASP A 367 -6.57 -21.86 10.64
CA ASP A 367 -6.38 -23.20 10.06
C ASP A 367 -5.54 -24.13 10.92
N ARG A 368 -4.66 -23.58 11.75
CA ARG A 368 -3.75 -24.36 12.59
C ARG A 368 -4.42 -24.87 13.86
N ASN A 369 -5.20 -24.00 14.52
CA ASN A 369 -5.66 -24.25 15.88
C ASN A 369 -7.17 -24.54 15.98
N HIS A 370 -8.00 -24.07 15.02
CA HIS A 370 -9.43 -24.33 15.04
C HIS A 370 -9.77 -25.73 14.54
N PRO A 371 -10.62 -26.50 15.25
CA PRO A 371 -10.94 -27.90 14.88
C PRO A 371 -11.67 -28.03 13.53
N ASP A 372 -12.44 -27.03 13.12
CA ASP A 372 -13.21 -27.07 11.85
C ASP A 372 -12.33 -27.13 10.60
N ALA A 373 -11.07 -26.63 10.68
CA ALA A 373 -10.10 -26.74 9.60
C ALA A 373 -9.78 -28.18 9.20
N LYS A 374 -10.03 -29.15 10.10
CA LYS A 374 -9.77 -30.59 9.91
C LYS A 374 -11.02 -31.35 9.48
N LEU A 375 -12.14 -30.68 9.41
CA LEU A 375 -13.42 -31.19 8.96
C LEU A 375 -13.64 -30.87 7.46
N GLY A 376 -14.75 -31.38 6.92
CA GLY A 376 -15.05 -31.18 5.51
C GLY A 376 -14.25 -32.13 4.59
N ILE A 377 -14.03 -31.73 3.34
CA ILE A 377 -13.36 -32.52 2.30
C ILE A 377 -12.20 -31.68 1.73
N ASP A 378 -11.02 -32.25 1.67
CA ASP A 378 -9.80 -31.65 1.05
C ASP A 378 -9.48 -30.21 1.52
N GLY A 379 -9.80 -29.88 2.78
CA GLY A 379 -9.51 -28.58 3.35
C GLY A 379 -10.49 -27.47 2.97
N ASN A 380 -11.69 -27.80 2.47
CA ASN A 380 -12.72 -26.85 2.04
C ASN A 380 -13.37 -26.03 3.17
N ARG A 381 -12.85 -26.14 4.42
CA ARG A 381 -13.24 -25.31 5.57
C ARG A 381 -12.11 -24.47 6.12
N THR A 382 -10.99 -24.37 5.38
CA THR A 382 -9.86 -23.51 5.77
C THR A 382 -10.08 -22.05 5.37
N LEU A 383 -9.26 -21.16 5.92
CA LEU A 383 -9.29 -19.72 5.62
C LEU A 383 -9.37 -19.43 4.12
N GLY A 384 -10.31 -18.59 3.73
CA GLY A 384 -10.50 -18.14 2.33
C GLY A 384 -11.20 -19.13 1.42
N SER A 385 -11.46 -20.36 1.88
CA SER A 385 -12.27 -21.34 1.14
C SER A 385 -13.68 -20.78 0.91
N LEU A 386 -14.33 -21.23 -0.18
CA LEU A 386 -15.77 -21.22 -0.23
C LEU A 386 -16.24 -22.33 0.72
N TYR A 387 -16.66 -21.92 1.92
CA TYR A 387 -16.85 -22.82 3.07
C TYR A 387 -17.70 -24.04 2.73
N ASP A 388 -17.16 -25.23 3.09
CA ASP A 388 -17.74 -26.58 2.88
C ASP A 388 -17.95 -26.96 1.40
N LEU A 389 -17.43 -26.15 0.45
CA LEU A 389 -17.60 -26.36 -0.99
C LEU A 389 -16.24 -26.43 -1.71
N ILE A 390 -15.51 -25.33 -1.84
CA ILE A 390 -14.27 -25.25 -2.60
C ILE A 390 -13.08 -24.86 -1.70
N PRO A 391 -12.02 -25.68 -1.63
CA PRO A 391 -10.86 -25.38 -0.78
C PRO A 391 -10.04 -24.22 -1.35
N ALA A 392 -9.53 -23.36 -0.45
CA ALA A 392 -8.44 -22.46 -0.77
C ALA A 392 -7.08 -23.21 -0.75
N PRO A 393 -6.05 -22.74 -1.48
CA PRO A 393 -4.73 -23.36 -1.46
C PRO A 393 -4.11 -23.37 -0.06
N GLU A 394 -3.30 -24.38 0.25
CA GLU A 394 -2.61 -24.50 1.53
C GLU A 394 -1.65 -23.32 1.77
N ASN A 395 -0.88 -22.95 0.75
CA ASN A 395 0.07 -21.85 0.79
C ASN A 395 -0.59 -20.51 0.40
N LYS A 396 -1.37 -19.93 1.28
CA LYS A 396 -2.04 -18.65 1.10
C LYS A 396 -1.36 -17.53 1.91
N PRO A 397 -1.41 -16.26 1.46
CA PRO A 397 -0.65 -15.15 2.07
C PRO A 397 -1.30 -14.62 3.36
N PHE A 398 -1.47 -15.46 4.39
CA PHE A 398 -2.03 -15.06 5.68
C PHE A 398 -0.99 -14.38 6.59
N ARG A 399 -1.37 -13.28 7.23
CA ARG A 399 -0.55 -12.48 8.16
C ARG A 399 -1.05 -12.67 9.59
N GLY A 400 -0.45 -13.59 10.32
CA GLY A 400 -0.85 -13.87 11.73
C GLY A 400 -0.65 -12.66 12.64
N GLY A 401 -1.68 -12.30 13.42
CA GLY A 401 -1.66 -11.17 14.35
C GLY A 401 -1.87 -9.78 13.74
N PHE A 402 -1.94 -9.66 12.40
CA PHE A 402 -2.18 -8.43 11.67
C PHE A 402 -3.51 -8.47 10.91
N PHE A 403 -3.97 -7.32 10.46
CA PHE A 403 -5.10 -7.27 9.54
C PHE A 403 -4.75 -7.89 8.19
N ASN A 404 -5.68 -8.66 7.66
CA ASN A 404 -5.65 -9.28 6.34
C ASN A 404 -6.81 -8.75 5.53
N THR A 405 -6.62 -8.54 4.24
CA THR A 405 -7.69 -8.10 3.33
C THR A 405 -8.30 -9.30 2.63
N ALA A 406 -9.55 -9.62 2.94
CA ALA A 406 -10.39 -10.46 2.11
C ALA A 406 -11.03 -9.62 1.01
N MET A 407 -11.06 -10.14 -0.23
CA MET A 407 -11.86 -9.55 -1.29
C MET A 407 -12.72 -10.63 -1.95
N VAL A 408 -13.99 -10.31 -2.14
CA VAL A 408 -14.95 -11.12 -2.89
C VAL A 408 -15.36 -10.33 -4.12
N VAL A 409 -15.21 -10.94 -5.30
CA VAL A 409 -15.69 -10.39 -6.57
C VAL A 409 -16.85 -11.21 -7.05
N VAL A 410 -17.96 -10.56 -7.38
CA VAL A 410 -19.16 -11.19 -7.95
C VAL A 410 -19.51 -10.47 -9.23
N GLN A 411 -19.55 -11.19 -10.34
CA GLN A 411 -20.00 -10.69 -11.63
C GLN A 411 -20.90 -11.74 -12.31
N GLY A 412 -22.21 -11.57 -12.19
CA GLY A 412 -23.19 -12.56 -12.61
C GLY A 412 -23.02 -13.87 -11.83
N ASN A 413 -22.72 -14.95 -12.55
CA ASN A 413 -22.46 -16.26 -11.94
C ASN A 413 -21.00 -16.49 -11.54
N HIS A 414 -20.08 -15.65 -12.02
CA HIS A 414 -18.66 -15.74 -11.73
C HIS A 414 -18.34 -15.14 -10.37
N VAL A 415 -17.60 -15.88 -9.53
CA VAL A 415 -17.22 -15.45 -8.20
C VAL A 415 -15.74 -15.76 -7.93
N GLU A 416 -15.05 -14.82 -7.32
CA GLU A 416 -13.66 -14.98 -6.90
C GLU A 416 -13.48 -14.63 -5.42
N HIS A 417 -12.61 -15.39 -4.72
CA HIS A 417 -12.06 -15.01 -3.42
C HIS A 417 -10.59 -14.63 -3.55
N TRP A 418 -10.20 -13.54 -2.90
CA TRP A 418 -8.84 -13.05 -2.86
C TRP A 418 -8.42 -12.82 -1.40
N LEU A 419 -7.19 -13.17 -1.08
CA LEU A 419 -6.58 -12.89 0.22
C LEU A 419 -5.29 -12.10 0.03
N ASN A 420 -5.19 -10.91 0.62
CA ASN A 420 -4.03 -10.03 0.54
C ASN A 420 -3.52 -9.81 -0.90
N GLY A 421 -4.44 -9.62 -1.86
CA GLY A 421 -4.13 -9.37 -3.28
C GLY A 421 -3.82 -10.63 -4.11
N VAL A 422 -3.96 -11.83 -3.54
CA VAL A 422 -3.77 -13.09 -4.27
C VAL A 422 -5.11 -13.80 -4.43
N LYS A 423 -5.51 -14.14 -5.67
CA LYS A 423 -6.70 -14.95 -5.95
C LYS A 423 -6.48 -16.37 -5.43
N ILE A 424 -7.41 -16.86 -4.60
CA ILE A 424 -7.30 -18.15 -3.91
C ILE A 424 -8.44 -19.11 -4.22
N VAL A 425 -9.62 -18.62 -4.63
CA VAL A 425 -10.76 -19.42 -5.09
C VAL A 425 -11.41 -18.70 -6.26
N GLU A 426 -11.91 -19.47 -7.23
CA GLU A 426 -12.68 -19.00 -8.38
C GLU A 426 -13.70 -20.06 -8.77
N TYR A 427 -14.93 -19.65 -9.06
CA TYR A 427 -16.00 -20.59 -9.42
C TYR A 427 -17.13 -19.94 -10.19
N GLU A 428 -17.91 -20.78 -10.85
CA GLU A 428 -19.18 -20.43 -11.50
C GLU A 428 -20.36 -21.05 -10.74
N ARG A 429 -21.36 -20.26 -10.41
CA ARG A 429 -22.61 -20.73 -9.79
C ARG A 429 -23.71 -20.91 -10.84
N ASN A 430 -24.87 -21.45 -10.46
CA ASN A 430 -26.04 -21.65 -11.33
C ASN A 430 -25.77 -22.57 -12.55
N ASN A 431 -24.92 -23.59 -12.40
CA ASN A 431 -24.68 -24.61 -13.41
C ASN A 431 -24.66 -26.01 -12.80
N ASP A 432 -24.60 -27.06 -13.62
CA ASP A 432 -24.67 -28.46 -13.18
C ASP A 432 -23.50 -28.82 -12.20
N GLU A 433 -22.33 -28.22 -12.38
CA GLU A 433 -21.16 -28.44 -11.49
C GLU A 433 -21.45 -27.83 -10.11
N TRP A 434 -21.98 -26.63 -10.07
CA TRP A 434 -22.41 -25.98 -8.84
C TRP A 434 -23.47 -26.79 -8.09
N GLU A 435 -24.51 -27.25 -8.79
CA GLU A 435 -25.58 -28.07 -8.19
C GLU A 435 -25.01 -29.37 -7.60
N ALA A 436 -24.13 -30.07 -8.32
CA ALA A 436 -23.46 -31.28 -7.83
C ALA A 436 -22.59 -31.01 -6.59
N LEU A 437 -21.87 -29.87 -6.58
CA LEU A 437 -21.06 -29.44 -5.45
C LEU A 437 -21.93 -29.18 -4.20
N VAL A 438 -22.99 -28.39 -4.34
CA VAL A 438 -23.94 -28.11 -3.26
C VAL A 438 -24.59 -29.39 -2.74
N ALA A 439 -25.00 -30.31 -3.62
CA ALA A 439 -25.62 -31.58 -3.25
C ALA A 439 -24.68 -32.51 -2.44
N SER A 440 -23.37 -32.33 -2.54
CA SER A 440 -22.35 -33.07 -1.78
C SER A 440 -21.97 -32.41 -0.44
N SER A 441 -22.43 -31.20 -0.17
CA SER A 441 -22.07 -30.38 0.99
C SER A 441 -23.13 -30.42 2.11
N LYS A 442 -22.85 -29.72 3.21
CA LYS A 442 -23.85 -29.49 4.28
C LYS A 442 -25.04 -28.68 3.79
N TYR A 443 -24.94 -27.99 2.67
CA TYR A 443 -25.94 -27.09 2.11
C TYR A 443 -27.01 -27.84 1.22
N LYS A 444 -26.89 -29.13 1.03
CA LYS A 444 -27.80 -29.95 0.20
C LYS A 444 -29.27 -29.83 0.55
N ASP A 445 -29.58 -29.51 1.81
CA ASP A 445 -30.96 -29.37 2.29
C ASP A 445 -31.50 -27.94 2.17
N TRP A 446 -30.74 -27.01 1.64
CA TRP A 446 -31.14 -25.62 1.40
C TRP A 446 -31.47 -25.41 -0.10
N PRO A 447 -32.74 -25.28 -0.47
CA PRO A 447 -33.12 -25.01 -1.85
C PRO A 447 -32.51 -23.67 -2.33
N ASN A 448 -32.02 -23.68 -3.56
CA ASN A 448 -31.42 -22.49 -4.19
C ASN A 448 -30.21 -21.87 -3.46
N PHE A 449 -29.50 -22.66 -2.67
CA PHE A 449 -28.28 -22.18 -2.01
C PHE A 449 -27.32 -21.55 -3.01
N GLY A 450 -26.94 -20.28 -2.78
CA GLY A 450 -26.03 -19.51 -3.62
C GLY A 450 -26.55 -19.12 -5.01
N ASN A 451 -27.79 -19.43 -5.35
CA ASN A 451 -28.39 -19.18 -6.67
C ASN A 451 -29.20 -17.87 -6.74
N ALA A 452 -29.34 -17.13 -5.64
CA ALA A 452 -30.01 -15.84 -5.64
C ALA A 452 -29.31 -14.85 -6.58
N GLU A 453 -30.08 -13.99 -7.27
CA GLU A 453 -29.50 -12.92 -8.11
C GLU A 453 -28.85 -11.84 -7.26
N GLU A 454 -29.45 -11.48 -6.12
CA GLU A 454 -28.94 -10.53 -5.14
C GLU A 454 -29.06 -11.10 -3.72
N GLY A 455 -28.29 -10.58 -2.79
CA GLY A 455 -28.38 -10.97 -1.39
C GLY A 455 -27.67 -10.00 -0.47
N LEU A 456 -27.90 -10.14 0.84
CA LEU A 456 -27.23 -9.33 1.84
C LEU A 456 -25.79 -9.79 2.01
N ILE A 457 -24.92 -8.88 2.50
CA ILE A 457 -23.57 -9.18 2.96
C ILE A 457 -23.63 -9.33 4.48
N LEU A 458 -22.95 -10.35 5.01
CA LEU A 458 -22.98 -10.71 6.42
C LEU A 458 -21.55 -10.82 6.99
N LEU A 459 -21.35 -10.31 8.21
CA LEU A 459 -20.19 -10.61 9.05
C LEU A 459 -20.65 -11.52 10.18
N GLN A 460 -19.89 -12.63 10.37
CA GLN A 460 -20.32 -13.70 11.27
C GLN A 460 -19.80 -13.50 12.70
N ASP A 461 -20.70 -13.70 13.67
CA ASP A 461 -20.40 -13.97 15.06
C ASP A 461 -20.37 -15.51 15.30
N HIS A 462 -19.16 -16.09 15.43
CA HIS A 462 -18.98 -17.50 15.75
C HIS A 462 -18.55 -17.73 17.21
N GLY A 463 -18.73 -16.73 18.08
CA GLY A 463 -18.35 -16.80 19.50
C GLY A 463 -16.86 -16.59 19.76
N ASP A 464 -16.07 -16.26 18.76
CA ASP A 464 -14.64 -15.95 18.88
C ASP A 464 -14.34 -14.47 18.65
N GLU A 465 -13.21 -14.01 19.18
CA GLU A 465 -12.80 -12.63 19.06
C GLU A 465 -12.19 -12.35 17.67
N VAL A 466 -12.88 -11.53 16.89
CA VAL A 466 -12.50 -11.10 15.54
C VAL A 466 -12.68 -9.60 15.40
N TRP A 467 -11.81 -8.95 14.63
CA TRP A 467 -11.87 -7.53 14.32
C TRP A 467 -12.04 -7.31 12.83
N PHE A 468 -12.88 -6.35 12.47
CA PHE A 468 -13.10 -5.89 11.12
C PHE A 468 -12.86 -4.39 11.00
N GLN A 469 -12.34 -3.94 9.88
CA GLN A 469 -12.21 -2.54 9.50
C GLN A 469 -12.19 -2.42 7.98
N ASN A 470 -12.18 -1.19 7.47
CA ASN A 470 -11.94 -0.91 6.05
C ASN A 470 -12.88 -1.71 5.12
N ILE A 471 -14.17 -1.75 5.48
CA ILE A 471 -15.19 -2.47 4.72
C ILE A 471 -15.64 -1.58 3.58
N LYS A 472 -15.27 -1.95 2.36
CA LYS A 472 -15.51 -1.18 1.13
C LYS A 472 -16.25 -2.02 0.10
N ILE A 473 -17.07 -1.38 -0.68
CA ILE A 473 -17.78 -2.03 -1.79
C ILE A 473 -17.69 -1.17 -3.05
N LYS A 474 -17.65 -1.84 -4.19
CA LYS A 474 -17.85 -1.26 -5.52
C LYS A 474 -18.91 -2.09 -6.23
N GLU A 475 -20.04 -1.48 -6.60
CA GLU A 475 -21.04 -2.14 -7.42
C GLU A 475 -20.55 -2.20 -8.87
N LEU A 476 -20.75 -3.33 -9.52
CA LEU A 476 -20.36 -3.60 -10.91
C LEU A 476 -21.60 -3.55 -11.81
N GLU A 477 -21.41 -3.11 -13.07
CA GLU A 477 -22.47 -3.08 -14.09
C GLU A 477 -22.76 -4.47 -14.66
#